data_ccdd524f36e2949cbb90dc2505a2a530
#
_entry.id   ccdd524f36e2949cbb90dc2505a2a530
#
_cell.length_a   1.000
_cell.length_b   1.000
_cell.length_c   1.000
_cell.angle_alpha   90.00
_cell.angle_beta   90.00
_cell.angle_gamma   90.00
#
_symmetry.space_group_name_H-M   'P 1'
#
loop_
_entity.id
_entity.type
_entity.pdbx_description
1 polymer ?
#
loop_
_entity_poly.entity_id
_entity_poly.type
_entity_poly.pdbx_seq_one_letter_code
_entity_poly.pdbx_strand_id
1 'polypeptide(L)'
;KLHPRVKIHFLFFPKAAAIPVINAQYVGKIRYSSWKAGELLKSIKELRKGQYHAAMFSSGVTPWKAWLFLLLLKTKKRIGEFKRFKYPFLDVQVRFDATKSRTENNYRLIRSVLEIPSWLNALAHREELNLYTQFNLQAGNRRWASEYLARMGFGSKKLVGIHPGCMAKNSYRRWDKDNFVALIGMIKAKFNYEILVIAGPDELDVGEYISDKSASKLLSKTPLTNVAAVIARCDFFINTDSGLGHIASCFRVKSLTIFGPGDEAQTAPFSPESRVVRNHISCAPCVGRKRIACEVECLKELKPETVFMEFCRL
;
A
#
# COMPACT_ATOMS: atom_id res chain seq x y z
N LYS A 1 -3.09 -2.59 -22.09
CA LYS A 1 -1.62 -2.51 -22.30
C LYS A 1 -1.31 -1.09 -22.76
N LEU A 2 -0.32 -0.42 -22.14
CA LEU A 2 0.16 0.87 -22.62
C LEU A 2 0.76 0.70 -24.03
N HIS A 3 0.58 1.72 -24.89
CA HIS A 3 1.21 1.73 -26.21
C HIS A 3 2.73 1.58 -26.02
N PRO A 4 3.43 0.72 -26.78
CA PRO A 4 4.85 0.39 -26.54
C PRO A 4 5.79 1.60 -26.61
N ARG A 5 5.36 2.72 -27.19
CA ARG A 5 6.10 3.98 -27.28
C ARG A 5 5.89 4.92 -26.10
N VAL A 6 4.95 4.64 -25.18
CA VAL A 6 4.69 5.49 -24.03
C VAL A 6 5.75 5.24 -22.96
N LYS A 7 6.46 6.29 -22.59
CA LYS A 7 7.40 6.29 -21.46
C LYS A 7 6.80 7.10 -20.31
N ILE A 8 6.67 6.47 -19.14
CA ILE A 8 6.17 7.11 -17.94
C ILE A 8 7.34 7.53 -17.08
N HIS A 9 7.45 8.84 -16.82
CA HIS A 9 8.42 9.38 -15.87
C HIS A 9 7.73 9.59 -14.53
N PHE A 10 8.34 9.07 -13.47
CA PHE A 10 7.82 9.16 -12.12
C PHE A 10 8.59 10.19 -11.31
N LEU A 11 7.87 10.99 -10.54
CA LEU A 11 8.43 11.81 -9.48
C LEU A 11 7.85 11.36 -8.14
N PHE A 12 8.70 10.82 -7.29
CA PHE A 12 8.32 10.35 -5.96
C PHE A 12 8.80 11.32 -4.87
N PHE A 13 7.97 11.52 -3.88
CA PHE A 13 8.32 12.34 -2.71
C PHE A 13 8.92 11.51 -1.57
N PRO A 14 8.49 10.29 -1.22
CA PRO A 14 9.33 9.36 -0.49
C PRO A 14 10.03 8.39 -1.45
N LYS A 15 11.34 8.19 -1.27
CA LYS A 15 12.14 7.25 -2.11
C LYS A 15 11.55 5.83 -2.13
N ALA A 16 11.08 5.35 -0.98
CA ALA A 16 10.49 4.02 -0.86
C ALA A 16 9.27 3.80 -1.77
N ALA A 17 8.52 4.86 -2.10
CA ALA A 17 7.35 4.75 -2.98
C ALA A 17 7.70 4.34 -4.42
N ALA A 18 8.97 4.47 -4.84
CA ALA A 18 9.42 4.06 -6.17
C ALA A 18 9.72 2.56 -6.28
N ILE A 19 9.93 1.86 -5.16
CA ILE A 19 10.39 0.47 -5.15
C ILE A 19 9.50 -0.46 -5.98
N PRO A 20 8.15 -0.36 -5.95
CA PRO A 20 7.28 -1.24 -6.73
C PRO A 20 7.46 -1.11 -8.24
N VAL A 21 7.89 0.06 -8.74
CA VAL A 21 7.98 0.35 -10.18
C VAL A 21 9.41 0.38 -10.70
N ILE A 22 10.43 0.30 -9.84
CA ILE A 22 11.82 0.19 -10.25
C ILE A 22 11.96 -1.02 -11.19
N ASN A 23 12.63 -0.83 -12.33
CA ASN A 23 12.84 -1.86 -13.37
C ASN A 23 11.59 -2.30 -14.15
N ALA A 24 10.45 -1.66 -14.01
CA ALA A 24 9.33 -1.92 -14.88
C ALA A 24 9.62 -1.38 -16.31
N GLN A 25 9.31 -2.15 -17.34
CA GLN A 25 9.65 -1.84 -18.75
C GLN A 25 9.07 -0.51 -19.26
N TYR A 26 7.93 -0.06 -18.71
CA TYR A 26 7.28 1.19 -19.10
C TYR A 26 7.89 2.43 -18.41
N VAL A 27 8.82 2.24 -17.47
CA VAL A 27 9.44 3.34 -16.73
C VAL A 27 10.53 3.97 -17.58
N GLY A 28 10.34 5.23 -17.93
CA GLY A 28 11.35 6.01 -18.63
C GLY A 28 12.40 6.59 -17.67
N LYS A 29 11.97 7.27 -16.63
CA LYS A 29 12.87 7.88 -15.67
C LYS A 29 12.22 8.00 -14.29
N ILE A 30 12.96 7.68 -13.24
CA ILE A 30 12.54 7.89 -11.86
C ILE A 30 13.32 9.06 -11.28
N ARG A 31 12.63 9.97 -10.62
CA ARG A 31 13.20 11.11 -9.90
C ARG A 31 12.63 11.15 -8.48
N TYR A 32 13.36 11.78 -7.58
CA TYR A 32 12.96 11.98 -6.20
C TYR A 32 12.99 13.46 -5.87
N SER A 33 12.04 13.91 -5.07
CA SER A 33 11.96 15.27 -4.58
C SER A 33 11.40 15.30 -3.16
N SER A 34 11.46 16.45 -2.55
CA SER A 34 10.74 16.73 -1.30
C SER A 34 9.90 17.99 -1.45
N TRP A 35 9.00 18.23 -0.49
CA TRP A 35 8.20 19.46 -0.45
C TRP A 35 8.98 20.68 0.11
N LYS A 36 10.29 20.56 0.32
CA LYS A 36 11.16 21.70 0.63
C LYS A 36 11.31 22.57 -0.62
N ALA A 37 11.13 23.88 -0.47
CA ALA A 37 11.04 24.81 -1.61
C ALA A 37 12.23 24.70 -2.57
N GLY A 38 13.47 24.65 -2.07
CA GLY A 38 14.67 24.55 -2.90
C GLY A 38 14.74 23.27 -3.73
N GLU A 39 14.42 22.12 -3.13
CA GLU A 39 14.40 20.82 -3.85
C GLU A 39 13.26 20.75 -4.85
N LEU A 40 12.11 21.31 -4.50
CA LEU A 40 10.96 21.36 -5.39
C LEU A 40 11.25 22.22 -6.64
N LEU A 41 11.82 23.42 -6.46
CA LEU A 41 12.24 24.31 -7.56
C LEU A 41 13.30 23.66 -8.45
N LYS A 42 14.27 22.96 -7.87
CA LYS A 42 15.27 22.18 -8.62
C LYS A 42 14.61 21.11 -9.47
N SER A 43 13.68 20.36 -8.89
CA SER A 43 12.94 19.32 -9.61
C SER A 43 12.10 19.90 -10.76
N ILE A 44 11.42 21.01 -10.53
CA ILE A 44 10.65 21.72 -11.57
C ILE A 44 11.56 22.18 -12.70
N LYS A 45 12.71 22.81 -12.38
CA LYS A 45 13.69 23.28 -13.38
C LYS A 45 14.20 22.13 -14.25
N GLU A 46 14.47 20.97 -13.65
CA GLU A 46 14.92 19.80 -14.39
C GLU A 46 13.80 19.17 -15.23
N LEU A 47 12.58 19.10 -14.71
CA LEU A 47 11.44 18.57 -15.47
C LEU A 47 11.10 19.47 -16.67
N ARG A 48 11.25 20.78 -16.53
CA ARG A 48 11.04 21.75 -17.63
C ARG A 48 11.96 21.54 -18.82
N LYS A 49 13.11 20.88 -18.66
CA LYS A 49 14.00 20.50 -19.78
C LYS A 49 13.43 19.36 -20.63
N GLY A 50 12.47 18.61 -20.09
CA GLY A 50 11.79 17.53 -20.78
C GLY A 50 10.53 18.03 -21.49
N GLN A 51 10.25 17.45 -22.67
CA GLN A 51 8.99 17.68 -23.39
C GLN A 51 7.97 16.64 -22.95
N TYR A 52 7.09 16.99 -22.01
CA TYR A 52 6.04 16.10 -21.55
C TYR A 52 4.71 16.40 -22.24
N HIS A 53 4.05 15.36 -22.77
CA HIS A 53 2.71 15.50 -23.33
C HIS A 53 1.67 15.72 -22.23
N ALA A 54 1.82 15.04 -21.11
CA ALA A 54 0.90 15.15 -19.98
C ALA A 54 1.63 15.07 -18.66
N ALA A 55 1.11 15.74 -17.64
CA ALA A 55 1.50 15.61 -16.26
C ALA A 55 0.27 15.34 -15.39
N MET A 56 0.40 14.41 -14.45
CA MET A 56 -0.68 13.95 -13.60
C MET A 56 -0.19 13.75 -12.17
N PHE A 57 -1.04 14.04 -11.20
CA PHE A 57 -0.85 13.64 -9.81
C PHE A 57 -1.75 12.46 -9.45
N SER A 58 -1.20 11.54 -8.66
CA SER A 58 -2.00 10.45 -8.11
C SER A 58 -2.99 10.95 -7.06
N SER A 59 -4.09 10.22 -6.90
CA SER A 59 -5.09 10.47 -5.87
C SER A 59 -4.48 10.56 -4.47
N GLY A 60 -4.99 11.50 -3.66
CA GLY A 60 -4.54 11.70 -2.27
C GLY A 60 -3.41 12.68 -2.06
N VAL A 61 -2.84 13.28 -3.11
CA VAL A 61 -1.94 14.44 -2.97
C VAL A 61 -2.77 15.67 -2.57
N THR A 62 -2.21 16.51 -1.68
CA THR A 62 -2.87 17.78 -1.29
C THR A 62 -3.13 18.62 -2.53
N PRO A 63 -4.39 18.95 -2.88
CA PRO A 63 -4.74 19.48 -4.19
C PRO A 63 -3.97 20.75 -4.57
N TRP A 64 -3.84 21.73 -3.66
CA TRP A 64 -3.17 22.99 -3.96
C TRP A 64 -1.67 22.84 -4.25
N LYS A 65 -0.99 21.86 -3.62
CA LYS A 65 0.43 21.56 -3.90
C LYS A 65 0.60 20.91 -5.26
N ALA A 66 -0.26 19.95 -5.56
CA ALA A 66 -0.31 19.30 -6.87
C ALA A 66 -0.56 20.33 -7.96
N TRP A 67 -1.50 21.20 -7.73
CA TRP A 67 -1.86 22.30 -8.60
C TRP A 67 -0.70 23.26 -8.91
N LEU A 68 -0.06 23.80 -7.88
CA LEU A 68 1.07 24.72 -8.04
C LEU A 68 2.19 24.05 -8.85
N PHE A 69 2.45 22.78 -8.57
CA PHE A 69 3.46 22.01 -9.30
C PHE A 69 3.10 21.84 -10.77
N LEU A 70 1.86 21.44 -11.09
CA LEU A 70 1.39 21.28 -12.47
C LEU A 70 1.41 22.59 -13.25
N LEU A 71 1.06 23.70 -12.59
CA LEU A 71 1.09 25.03 -13.19
C LEU A 71 2.52 25.42 -13.61
N LEU A 72 3.50 25.07 -12.79
CA LEU A 72 4.90 25.37 -13.05
C LEU A 72 5.55 24.44 -14.09
N LEU A 73 4.92 23.31 -14.44
CA LEU A 73 5.42 22.44 -15.50
C LEU A 73 4.97 22.90 -16.88
N LYS A 74 5.89 22.86 -17.85
CA LYS A 74 5.59 23.06 -19.29
C LYS A 74 5.10 21.73 -19.87
N THR A 75 3.80 21.48 -19.86
CA THR A 75 3.18 20.28 -20.43
C THR A 75 2.01 20.64 -21.32
N LYS A 76 1.67 19.77 -22.29
CA LYS A 76 0.53 20.00 -23.20
C LYS A 76 -0.81 19.77 -22.49
N LYS A 77 -0.88 18.79 -21.58
CA LYS A 77 -2.09 18.46 -20.81
C LYS A 77 -1.74 18.36 -19.32
N ARG A 78 -2.52 19.01 -18.48
CA ARG A 78 -2.46 18.94 -17.01
C ARG A 78 -3.69 18.22 -16.50
N ILE A 79 -3.47 17.15 -15.77
CA ILE A 79 -4.52 16.24 -15.35
C ILE A 79 -4.53 16.19 -13.84
N GLY A 80 -5.70 16.34 -13.26
CA GLY A 80 -5.83 16.35 -11.82
C GLY A 80 -7.20 15.95 -11.33
N GLU A 81 -7.25 15.71 -10.04
CA GLU A 81 -8.44 15.38 -9.30
C GLU A 81 -8.98 16.62 -8.57
N PHE A 82 -10.29 16.74 -8.48
CA PHE A 82 -10.94 17.75 -7.65
C PHE A 82 -11.93 17.12 -6.68
N LYS A 83 -12.09 17.73 -5.49
CA LYS A 83 -13.06 17.26 -4.49
C LYS A 83 -14.34 18.09 -4.53
N ARG A 84 -14.24 19.37 -4.35
CA ARG A 84 -15.38 20.29 -4.23
C ARG A 84 -15.44 21.28 -5.39
N PHE A 85 -14.32 21.89 -5.75
CA PHE A 85 -14.23 22.91 -6.77
C PHE A 85 -13.26 22.48 -7.86
N LYS A 86 -13.61 22.76 -9.12
CA LYS A 86 -12.73 22.58 -10.27
C LYS A 86 -11.58 23.61 -10.25
N TYR A 87 -10.48 23.26 -10.86
CA TYR A 87 -9.29 24.11 -10.95
C TYR A 87 -9.12 24.61 -12.40
N PRO A 88 -9.23 25.93 -12.66
CA PRO A 88 -9.34 26.47 -14.03
C PRO A 88 -8.14 26.22 -14.94
N PHE A 89 -7.01 25.80 -14.40
CA PHE A 89 -5.77 25.53 -15.15
C PHE A 89 -5.48 24.03 -15.34
N LEU A 90 -6.40 23.14 -14.95
CA LEU A 90 -6.33 21.72 -15.31
C LEU A 90 -7.13 21.47 -16.58
N ASP A 91 -6.49 20.89 -17.58
CA ASP A 91 -7.12 20.59 -18.86
C ASP A 91 -8.09 19.41 -18.76
N VAL A 92 -7.77 18.44 -17.91
CA VAL A 92 -8.62 17.28 -17.60
C VAL A 92 -8.83 17.19 -16.10
N GLN A 93 -10.08 17.11 -15.67
CA GLN A 93 -10.46 17.10 -14.26
C GLN A 93 -11.41 15.96 -13.95
N VAL A 94 -11.05 15.11 -12.99
CA VAL A 94 -11.88 14.00 -12.53
C VAL A 94 -12.33 14.27 -11.11
N ARG A 95 -13.64 14.13 -10.85
CA ARG A 95 -14.14 14.26 -9.47
C ARG A 95 -13.69 13.07 -8.64
N PHE A 96 -13.08 13.36 -7.49
CA PHE A 96 -12.75 12.35 -6.49
C PHE A 96 -14.02 11.70 -5.97
N ASP A 97 -14.03 10.38 -5.94
CA ASP A 97 -15.12 9.59 -5.42
C ASP A 97 -14.70 9.00 -4.07
N ALA A 98 -15.28 9.51 -2.99
CA ALA A 98 -14.95 9.08 -1.63
C ALA A 98 -15.44 7.65 -1.32
N THR A 99 -16.36 7.12 -2.13
CA THR A 99 -16.86 5.74 -1.98
C THR A 99 -15.93 4.70 -2.61
N LYS A 100 -14.94 5.16 -3.38
CA LYS A 100 -13.99 4.29 -4.09
C LYS A 100 -12.61 4.33 -3.48
N SER A 101 -11.88 3.22 -3.63
CA SER A 101 -10.49 3.14 -3.23
C SER A 101 -9.62 4.17 -3.99
N ARG A 102 -8.47 4.51 -3.41
CA ARG A 102 -7.49 5.39 -4.09
C ARG A 102 -6.99 4.76 -5.38
N THR A 103 -6.89 3.45 -5.45
CA THR A 103 -6.51 2.72 -6.67
C THR A 103 -7.55 2.92 -7.76
N GLU A 104 -8.84 2.80 -7.45
CA GLU A 104 -9.93 3.07 -8.40
C GLU A 104 -9.96 4.54 -8.85
N ASN A 105 -9.78 5.48 -7.92
CA ASN A 105 -9.69 6.90 -8.26
C ASN A 105 -8.51 7.20 -9.18
N ASN A 106 -7.33 6.64 -8.91
CA ASN A 106 -6.18 6.76 -9.82
C ASN A 106 -6.46 6.17 -11.21
N TYR A 107 -7.16 5.03 -11.26
CA TYR A 107 -7.56 4.43 -12.52
C TYR A 107 -8.52 5.32 -13.31
N ARG A 108 -9.52 5.93 -12.67
CA ARG A 108 -10.43 6.90 -13.28
C ARG A 108 -9.66 8.09 -13.86
N LEU A 109 -8.64 8.56 -13.15
CA LEU A 109 -7.76 9.63 -13.62
C LEU A 109 -6.99 9.22 -14.90
N ILE A 110 -6.38 8.05 -14.89
CA ILE A 110 -5.64 7.53 -16.06
C ILE A 110 -6.58 7.34 -17.25
N ARG A 111 -7.75 6.81 -17.01
CA ARG A 111 -8.78 6.58 -18.03
C ARG A 111 -9.21 7.86 -18.75
N SER A 112 -9.37 8.95 -18.02
CA SER A 112 -9.80 10.23 -18.60
C SER A 112 -8.80 10.82 -19.60
N VAL A 113 -7.57 10.28 -19.64
CA VAL A 113 -6.49 10.71 -20.55
C VAL A 113 -6.42 9.83 -21.78
N LEU A 114 -6.72 8.55 -21.62
CA LEU A 114 -6.47 7.54 -22.67
C LEU A 114 -7.58 7.48 -23.72
N GLU A 115 -8.63 8.32 -23.61
CA GLU A 115 -9.80 8.30 -24.52
C GLU A 115 -10.31 6.87 -24.79
N ILE A 116 -10.34 6.06 -23.72
CA ILE A 116 -10.75 4.65 -23.81
C ILE A 116 -12.23 4.61 -24.22
N PRO A 117 -12.58 3.93 -25.31
CA PRO A 117 -13.95 3.85 -25.78
C PRO A 117 -14.91 3.37 -24.70
N SER A 118 -16.12 3.91 -24.69
CA SER A 118 -17.15 3.63 -23.66
C SER A 118 -17.51 2.14 -23.53
N TRP A 119 -17.38 1.36 -24.62
CA TRP A 119 -17.62 -0.09 -24.59
C TRP A 119 -16.58 -0.87 -23.78
N LEU A 120 -15.34 -0.37 -23.68
CA LEU A 120 -14.35 -0.94 -22.74
C LEU A 120 -14.74 -0.69 -21.28
N ASN A 121 -15.68 0.23 -21.03
CA ASN A 121 -16.25 0.49 -19.72
C ASN A 121 -17.09 -0.67 -19.20
N ALA A 122 -17.81 -1.36 -20.07
CA ALA A 122 -18.63 -2.51 -19.75
C ALA A 122 -17.80 -3.76 -19.42
N LEU A 123 -16.59 -3.86 -19.97
CA LEU A 123 -15.63 -4.93 -19.67
C LEU A 123 -14.79 -4.69 -18.40
N ALA A 124 -15.04 -3.59 -17.70
CA ALA A 124 -14.27 -3.18 -16.53
C ALA A 124 -14.70 -3.89 -15.23
N HIS A 125 -15.05 -5.17 -15.28
CA HIS A 125 -14.96 -5.99 -14.10
C HIS A 125 -13.48 -6.05 -13.67
N ARG A 126 -13.23 -5.86 -12.36
CA ARG A 126 -11.88 -5.77 -11.76
C ARG A 126 -10.93 -6.89 -12.22
N GLU A 127 -11.49 -8.06 -12.50
CA GLU A 127 -10.77 -9.28 -12.88
C GLU A 127 -10.30 -9.25 -14.35
N GLU A 128 -11.11 -8.74 -15.27
CA GLU A 128 -10.83 -8.76 -16.71
C GLU A 128 -9.72 -7.77 -17.12
N LEU A 129 -9.60 -6.64 -16.42
CA LEU A 129 -8.57 -5.64 -16.71
C LEU A 129 -7.27 -5.85 -15.96
N ASN A 130 -7.19 -6.86 -15.10
CA ASN A 130 -6.00 -7.12 -14.27
C ASN A 130 -5.50 -5.84 -13.54
N LEU A 131 -6.45 -5.08 -12.95
CA LEU A 131 -6.22 -3.77 -12.32
C LEU A 131 -5.50 -3.85 -10.97
N TYR A 132 -4.97 -5.01 -10.63
CA TYR A 132 -4.25 -5.19 -9.39
C TYR A 132 -2.92 -4.44 -9.42
N THR A 133 -2.58 -3.88 -8.29
CA THR A 133 -1.25 -3.32 -8.09
C THR A 133 -0.20 -4.41 -8.31
N GLN A 134 0.91 -4.05 -8.95
CA GLN A 134 2.01 -4.98 -9.20
C GLN A 134 3.26 -4.51 -8.46
N PHE A 135 4.02 -5.46 -7.98
CA PHE A 135 5.34 -5.22 -7.40
C PHE A 135 6.39 -5.97 -8.21
N ASN A 136 7.33 -5.23 -8.78
CA ASN A 136 8.34 -5.81 -9.67
C ASN A 136 9.51 -6.39 -8.86
N LEU A 137 9.45 -7.69 -8.56
CA LEU A 137 10.51 -8.44 -7.90
C LEU A 137 11.52 -8.97 -8.92
N GLN A 138 12.79 -8.69 -8.67
CA GLN A 138 13.89 -9.29 -9.44
C GLN A 138 14.14 -10.74 -9.03
N ALA A 139 14.75 -11.52 -9.93
CA ALA A 139 15.12 -12.92 -9.66
C ALA A 139 16.02 -13.06 -8.42
N GLY A 140 16.95 -12.12 -8.22
CA GLY A 140 17.81 -12.09 -7.04
C GLY A 140 17.06 -11.98 -5.71
N ASN A 141 15.97 -11.16 -5.67
CA ASN A 141 15.16 -11.04 -4.45
C ASN A 141 14.41 -12.35 -4.16
N ARG A 142 13.89 -13.02 -5.21
CA ARG A 142 13.19 -14.31 -5.06
C ARG A 142 14.11 -15.40 -4.55
N ARG A 143 15.34 -15.48 -5.11
CA ARG A 143 16.37 -16.43 -4.66
C ARG A 143 16.73 -16.17 -3.20
N TRP A 144 17.02 -14.93 -2.85
CA TRP A 144 17.33 -14.54 -1.48
C TRP A 144 16.23 -14.96 -0.49
N ALA A 145 14.95 -14.73 -0.83
CA ALA A 145 13.84 -15.11 0.04
C ALA A 145 13.75 -16.64 0.23
N SER A 146 13.96 -17.41 -0.83
CA SER A 146 13.98 -18.89 -0.73
C SER A 146 15.12 -19.39 0.16
N GLU A 147 16.31 -18.86 -0.02
CA GLU A 147 17.49 -19.19 0.79
C GLU A 147 17.33 -18.76 2.25
N TYR A 148 16.75 -17.59 2.48
CA TYR A 148 16.46 -17.08 3.82
C TYR A 148 15.48 -18.00 4.54
N LEU A 149 14.36 -18.32 3.93
CA LEU A 149 13.34 -19.19 4.53
C LEU A 149 13.89 -20.59 4.82
N ALA A 150 14.66 -21.17 3.90
CA ALA A 150 15.31 -22.47 4.12
C ALA A 150 16.29 -22.42 5.30
N ARG A 151 17.16 -21.41 5.36
CA ARG A 151 18.13 -21.22 6.47
C ARG A 151 17.43 -21.02 7.82
N MET A 152 16.29 -20.35 7.82
CA MET A 152 15.46 -20.18 9.03
C MET A 152 14.69 -21.47 9.38
N GLY A 153 14.85 -22.55 8.61
CA GLY A 153 14.19 -23.84 8.85
C GLY A 153 12.69 -23.79 8.58
N PHE A 154 12.22 -22.90 7.70
CA PHE A 154 10.87 -22.96 7.17
C PHE A 154 10.80 -24.07 6.10
N GLY A 155 9.90 -25.02 6.30
CA GLY A 155 9.78 -26.21 5.46
C GLY A 155 8.58 -26.19 4.52
N SER A 156 7.89 -27.34 4.46
CA SER A 156 6.72 -27.54 3.60
C SER A 156 5.39 -27.08 4.23
N LYS A 157 5.40 -26.67 5.49
CA LYS A 157 4.20 -26.16 6.17
C LYS A 157 3.79 -24.81 5.60
N LYS A 158 2.49 -24.52 5.69
CA LYS A 158 2.00 -23.19 5.31
C LYS A 158 2.62 -22.09 6.18
N LEU A 159 2.98 -21.01 5.54
CA LEU A 159 3.64 -19.87 6.17
C LEU A 159 2.67 -18.70 6.36
N VAL A 160 2.54 -18.25 7.60
CA VAL A 160 1.78 -17.05 7.96
C VAL A 160 2.77 -15.92 8.28
N GLY A 161 2.79 -14.90 7.45
CA GLY A 161 3.51 -13.67 7.75
C GLY A 161 2.66 -12.74 8.63
N ILE A 162 3.26 -12.16 9.67
CA ILE A 162 2.58 -11.24 10.58
C ILE A 162 3.36 -9.92 10.65
N HIS A 163 2.69 -8.81 10.31
CA HIS A 163 3.27 -7.48 10.45
C HIS A 163 2.47 -6.65 11.44
N PRO A 164 2.95 -6.47 12.68
CA PRO A 164 2.20 -5.80 13.75
C PRO A 164 2.27 -4.28 13.69
N GLY A 165 3.03 -3.71 12.75
CA GLY A 165 3.45 -2.33 12.79
C GLY A 165 2.96 -1.45 11.65
N CYS A 166 3.36 -0.22 11.79
CA CYS A 166 3.29 0.83 10.77
C CYS A 166 4.27 1.94 11.15
N MET A 167 4.50 2.92 10.27
CA MET A 167 5.38 4.06 10.55
C MET A 167 5.09 4.69 11.92
N ALA A 168 6.13 5.09 12.66
CA ALA A 168 6.04 5.64 14.03
C ALA A 168 5.00 6.77 14.16
N LYS A 169 4.93 7.68 13.18
CA LYS A 169 3.93 8.77 13.17
C LYS A 169 2.47 8.31 13.09
N ASN A 170 2.23 7.05 12.77
CA ASN A 170 0.92 6.42 12.64
C ASN A 170 0.71 5.32 13.68
N SER A 171 1.48 5.31 14.78
CA SER A 171 1.45 4.25 15.82
C SER A 171 0.05 4.00 16.37
N TYR A 172 -0.84 4.99 16.34
CA TYR A 172 -2.26 4.86 16.69
C TYR A 172 -3.06 3.86 15.83
N ARG A 173 -2.46 3.33 14.75
CA ARG A 173 -3.03 2.26 13.90
C ARG A 173 -2.56 0.88 14.30
N ARG A 174 -1.64 0.77 15.26
CA ARG A 174 -1.13 -0.52 15.70
C ARG A 174 -2.14 -1.18 16.62
N TRP A 175 -2.45 -2.42 16.34
CA TRP A 175 -3.18 -3.27 17.26
C TRP A 175 -2.25 -3.70 18.39
N ASP A 176 -2.81 -4.01 19.57
CA ASP A 176 -2.01 -4.35 20.74
C ASP A 176 -1.12 -5.57 20.48
N LYS A 177 0.12 -5.51 20.98
CA LYS A 177 1.12 -6.58 20.79
C LYS A 177 0.72 -7.89 21.47
N ASP A 178 0.04 -7.82 22.64
CA ASP A 178 -0.42 -9.00 23.36
C ASP A 178 -1.57 -9.69 22.63
N ASN A 179 -2.40 -8.94 21.91
CA ASN A 179 -3.42 -9.49 21.03
C ASN A 179 -2.81 -10.26 19.86
N PHE A 180 -1.68 -9.79 19.28
CA PHE A 180 -0.95 -10.57 18.28
C PHE A 180 -0.38 -11.86 18.84
N VAL A 181 0.16 -11.84 20.07
CA VAL A 181 0.65 -13.06 20.74
C VAL A 181 -0.49 -14.06 20.93
N ALA A 182 -1.64 -13.61 21.42
CA ALA A 182 -2.83 -14.44 21.57
C ALA A 182 -3.33 -15.01 20.24
N LEU A 183 -3.41 -14.19 19.19
CA LEU A 183 -3.78 -14.62 17.84
C LEU A 183 -2.84 -15.70 17.31
N ILE A 184 -1.53 -15.52 17.45
CA ILE A 184 -0.52 -16.53 17.05
C ILE A 184 -0.73 -17.83 17.80
N GLY A 185 -1.00 -17.77 19.11
CA GLY A 185 -1.31 -18.94 19.95
C GLY A 185 -2.51 -19.72 19.39
N MET A 186 -3.60 -19.03 19.03
CA MET A 186 -4.78 -19.65 18.43
C MET A 186 -4.48 -20.28 17.06
N ILE A 187 -3.69 -19.60 16.21
CA ILE A 187 -3.31 -20.14 14.89
C ILE A 187 -2.47 -21.40 15.08
N LYS A 188 -1.47 -21.39 15.96
CA LYS A 188 -0.62 -22.55 16.23
C LYS A 188 -1.39 -23.71 16.84
N ALA A 189 -2.35 -23.43 17.72
CA ALA A 189 -3.18 -24.45 18.37
C ALA A 189 -4.11 -25.17 17.37
N LYS A 190 -4.65 -24.42 16.39
CA LYS A 190 -5.61 -25.00 15.42
C LYS A 190 -4.95 -25.54 14.17
N PHE A 191 -3.86 -24.89 13.72
CA PHE A 191 -3.22 -25.21 12.46
C PHE A 191 -1.74 -25.53 12.66
N ASN A 192 -1.23 -26.48 11.90
CA ASN A 192 0.21 -26.77 11.86
C ASN A 192 0.94 -25.81 10.91
N TYR A 193 0.77 -24.48 11.14
CA TYR A 193 1.37 -23.44 10.30
C TYR A 193 2.62 -22.87 10.96
N GLU A 194 3.53 -22.39 10.13
CA GLU A 194 4.72 -21.66 10.57
C GLU A 194 4.44 -20.17 10.59
N ILE A 195 4.99 -19.48 11.58
CA ILE A 195 4.76 -18.04 11.79
C ILE A 195 6.07 -17.29 11.62
N LEU A 196 6.02 -16.24 10.78
CA LEU A 196 7.10 -15.29 10.62
C LEU A 196 6.61 -13.88 10.95
N VAL A 197 7.12 -13.32 12.04
CA VAL A 197 6.90 -11.91 12.38
C VAL A 197 7.80 -11.05 11.50
N ILE A 198 7.27 -9.98 10.93
CA ILE A 198 8.00 -9.06 10.05
C ILE A 198 7.91 -7.67 10.63
N ALA A 199 9.05 -7.09 11.02
CA ALA A 199 9.11 -5.78 11.64
C ALA A 199 10.12 -4.86 10.93
N GLY A 200 9.68 -3.63 10.67
CA GLY A 200 10.55 -2.55 10.20
C GLY A 200 11.26 -1.85 11.36
N PRO A 201 12.05 -0.82 11.07
CA PRO A 201 12.81 -0.10 12.10
C PRO A 201 11.92 0.65 13.10
N ASP A 202 10.71 1.08 12.68
CA ASP A 202 9.80 1.89 13.50
C ASP A 202 9.02 1.05 14.56
N GLU A 203 9.03 -0.27 14.44
CA GLU A 203 8.30 -1.22 15.30
C GLU A 203 9.12 -2.47 15.64
N LEU A 204 10.44 -2.33 15.65
CA LEU A 204 11.34 -3.46 15.93
C LEU A 204 11.10 -4.05 17.32
N ASP A 205 10.96 -3.20 18.33
CA ASP A 205 10.64 -3.56 19.71
C ASP A 205 9.34 -4.37 19.83
N VAL A 206 8.31 -3.97 19.09
CA VAL A 206 7.04 -4.70 19.05
C VAL A 206 7.22 -6.06 18.37
N GLY A 207 7.96 -6.11 17.26
CA GLY A 207 8.26 -7.35 16.53
C GLY A 207 9.08 -8.33 17.38
N GLU A 208 10.10 -7.86 18.09
CA GLU A 208 10.91 -8.66 19.01
C GLU A 208 10.05 -9.22 20.16
N TYR A 209 9.23 -8.38 20.78
CA TYR A 209 8.33 -8.81 21.84
C TYR A 209 7.38 -9.95 21.39
N ILE A 210 6.71 -9.76 20.23
CA ILE A 210 5.75 -10.75 19.71
C ILE A 210 6.49 -12.05 19.34
N SER A 211 7.63 -11.94 18.68
CA SER A 211 8.45 -13.08 18.28
C SER A 211 8.86 -13.92 19.48
N ASP A 212 9.38 -13.27 20.52
CA ASP A 212 9.82 -13.91 21.77
C ASP A 212 8.64 -14.58 22.48
N LYS A 213 7.58 -13.84 22.81
CA LYS A 213 6.42 -14.34 23.55
C LYS A 213 5.65 -15.45 22.84
N SER A 214 5.64 -15.44 21.53
CA SER A 214 4.95 -16.45 20.71
C SER A 214 5.86 -17.58 20.24
N ALA A 215 7.14 -17.59 20.59
CA ALA A 215 8.16 -18.50 20.06
C ALA A 215 8.08 -18.59 18.51
N SER A 216 8.04 -17.43 17.88
CA SER A 216 7.99 -17.29 16.41
C SER A 216 9.29 -16.70 15.88
N LYS A 217 9.59 -16.87 14.60
CA LYS A 217 10.78 -16.28 13.98
C LYS A 217 10.52 -14.83 13.60
N LEU A 218 11.57 -14.01 13.59
CA LEU A 218 11.52 -12.59 13.27
C LEU A 218 12.33 -12.28 12.00
N LEU A 219 11.73 -11.58 11.06
CA LEU A 219 12.42 -10.90 9.96
C LEU A 219 12.46 -9.41 10.25
N SER A 220 13.65 -8.87 10.44
CA SER A 220 13.88 -7.43 10.67
C SER A 220 15.12 -6.95 9.94
N LYS A 221 15.38 -5.63 9.95
CA LYS A 221 16.59 -5.01 9.36
C LYS A 221 16.87 -5.45 7.92
N THR A 222 15.83 -5.69 7.14
CA THR A 222 15.89 -6.27 5.79
C THR A 222 15.40 -5.25 4.75
N PRO A 223 16.06 -5.12 3.60
CA PRO A 223 15.59 -4.25 2.52
C PRO A 223 14.17 -4.59 2.08
N LEU A 224 13.36 -3.57 1.80
CA LEU A 224 11.93 -3.75 1.48
C LEU A 224 11.68 -4.68 0.28
N THR A 225 12.59 -4.72 -0.70
CA THR A 225 12.51 -5.64 -1.84
C THR A 225 12.63 -7.12 -1.42
N ASN A 226 13.48 -7.39 -0.43
CA ASN A 226 13.64 -8.74 0.13
C ASN A 226 12.46 -9.10 1.04
N VAL A 227 11.98 -8.13 1.85
CA VAL A 227 10.73 -8.30 2.63
C VAL A 227 9.57 -8.62 1.70
N ALA A 228 9.42 -7.89 0.60
CA ALA A 228 8.39 -8.14 -0.40
C ALA A 228 8.51 -9.54 -1.02
N ALA A 229 9.73 -10.01 -1.27
CA ALA A 229 9.98 -11.35 -1.79
C ALA A 229 9.60 -12.46 -0.79
N VAL A 230 9.82 -12.23 0.52
CA VAL A 230 9.37 -13.14 1.58
C VAL A 230 7.84 -13.11 1.70
N ILE A 231 7.21 -11.94 1.68
CA ILE A 231 5.74 -11.82 1.69
C ILE A 231 5.13 -12.60 0.52
N ALA A 232 5.72 -12.53 -0.68
CA ALA A 232 5.28 -13.28 -1.86
C ALA A 232 5.36 -14.81 -1.69
N ARG A 233 6.02 -15.31 -0.65
CA ARG A 233 6.13 -16.75 -0.29
C ARG A 233 5.20 -17.15 0.83
N CYS A 234 4.53 -16.18 1.48
CA CYS A 234 3.55 -16.49 2.51
C CYS A 234 2.26 -17.04 1.88
N ASP A 235 1.66 -18.05 2.52
CA ASP A 235 0.32 -18.52 2.18
C ASP A 235 -0.73 -17.54 2.72
N PHE A 236 -0.46 -16.96 3.89
CA PHE A 236 -1.33 -15.99 4.54
C PHE A 236 -0.51 -14.80 5.07
N PHE A 237 -1.11 -13.63 5.08
CA PHE A 237 -0.48 -12.44 5.63
C PHE A 237 -1.45 -11.63 6.51
N ILE A 238 -1.09 -11.43 7.77
CA ILE A 238 -1.88 -10.64 8.72
C ILE A 238 -1.12 -9.36 9.04
N ASN A 239 -1.78 -8.22 8.93
CA ASN A 239 -1.13 -6.94 9.16
C ASN A 239 -2.08 -5.88 9.70
N THR A 240 -1.53 -4.85 10.33
CA THR A 240 -2.26 -3.59 10.58
C THR A 240 -2.39 -2.77 9.30
N ASP A 241 -3.18 -1.68 9.31
CA ASP A 241 -3.28 -0.70 8.21
C ASP A 241 -1.90 -0.10 7.89
N SER A 242 -1.16 -0.76 7.02
CA SER A 242 0.24 -0.47 6.70
C SER A 242 0.60 -0.76 5.24
N GLY A 243 1.78 -0.29 4.82
CA GLY A 243 2.29 -0.50 3.46
C GLY A 243 2.53 -1.96 3.08
N LEU A 244 2.84 -2.85 4.04
CA LEU A 244 3.12 -4.26 3.74
C LEU A 244 1.86 -5.03 3.33
N GLY A 245 0.67 -4.65 3.82
CA GLY A 245 -0.60 -5.19 3.34
C GLY A 245 -0.81 -4.92 1.84
N HIS A 246 -0.46 -3.73 1.37
CA HIS A 246 -0.49 -3.42 -0.07
C HIS A 246 0.54 -4.23 -0.86
N ILE A 247 1.69 -4.55 -0.28
CA ILE A 247 2.68 -5.42 -0.92
C ILE A 247 2.13 -6.84 -1.02
N ALA A 248 1.50 -7.37 0.02
CA ALA A 248 0.85 -8.68 -0.01
C ALA A 248 -0.22 -8.75 -1.11
N SER A 249 -1.02 -7.70 -1.26
CA SER A 249 -2.04 -7.62 -2.32
C SER A 249 -1.45 -7.64 -3.74
N CYS A 250 -0.24 -7.11 -3.95
CA CYS A 250 0.45 -7.17 -5.23
C CYS A 250 0.79 -8.60 -5.68
N PHE A 251 0.94 -9.51 -4.73
CA PHE A 251 1.24 -10.93 -4.98
C PHE A 251 0.03 -11.84 -4.82
N ARG A 252 -1.14 -11.26 -4.58
CA ARG A 252 -2.38 -12.01 -4.33
C ARG A 252 -2.26 -13.00 -3.15
N VAL A 253 -1.46 -12.65 -2.17
CA VAL A 253 -1.39 -13.40 -0.92
C VAL A 253 -2.71 -13.23 -0.18
N LYS A 254 -3.28 -14.33 0.31
CA LYS A 254 -4.47 -14.29 1.17
C LYS A 254 -4.16 -13.47 2.40
N SER A 255 -4.80 -12.31 2.54
CA SER A 255 -4.39 -11.36 3.59
C SER A 255 -5.56 -10.83 4.41
N LEU A 256 -5.27 -10.59 5.68
CA LEU A 256 -6.19 -9.99 6.64
C LEU A 256 -5.57 -8.70 7.20
N THR A 257 -6.17 -7.57 6.90
CA THR A 257 -5.70 -6.29 7.42
C THR A 257 -6.59 -5.82 8.57
N ILE A 258 -5.97 -5.57 9.72
CA ILE A 258 -6.61 -5.04 10.92
C ILE A 258 -6.72 -3.53 10.77
N PHE A 259 -7.95 -3.04 10.73
CA PHE A 259 -8.25 -1.61 10.64
C PHE A 259 -8.80 -1.07 11.96
N GLY A 260 -8.31 0.08 12.34
CA GLY A 260 -8.84 0.89 13.43
C GLY A 260 -9.44 2.20 12.91
N PRO A 261 -8.78 3.35 13.15
CA PRO A 261 -9.28 4.66 12.75
C PRO A 261 -9.19 4.94 11.24
N GLY A 262 -8.51 4.10 10.46
CA GLY A 262 -8.35 4.26 9.02
C GLY A 262 -9.66 4.09 8.25
N ASP A 263 -9.74 4.71 7.06
CA ASP A 263 -10.84 4.53 6.12
C ASP A 263 -10.52 3.38 5.16
N GLU A 264 -11.08 2.22 5.43
CA GLU A 264 -10.86 1.00 4.65
C GLU A 264 -11.39 1.12 3.21
N ALA A 265 -12.49 1.84 3.00
CA ALA A 265 -13.03 2.03 1.66
C ALA A 265 -12.03 2.72 0.73
N GLN A 266 -11.19 3.61 1.27
CA GLN A 266 -10.18 4.32 0.50
C GLN A 266 -8.81 3.65 0.50
N THR A 267 -8.43 2.99 1.60
CA THR A 267 -7.03 2.59 1.82
C THR A 267 -6.82 1.10 2.10
N ALA A 268 -7.84 0.26 2.03
CA ALA A 268 -7.62 -1.19 2.12
C ALA A 268 -6.74 -1.71 0.97
N PRO A 269 -5.96 -2.77 1.20
CA PRO A 269 -5.22 -3.46 0.14
C PRO A 269 -6.15 -3.89 -1.00
N PHE A 270 -5.75 -3.62 -2.23
CA PHE A 270 -6.60 -3.79 -3.41
C PHE A 270 -6.35 -5.15 -4.08
N SER A 271 -7.00 -6.19 -3.58
CA SER A 271 -6.96 -7.55 -4.12
C SER A 271 -8.21 -8.33 -3.69
N PRO A 272 -8.74 -9.25 -4.50
CA PRO A 272 -9.83 -10.13 -4.08
C PRO A 272 -9.43 -11.06 -2.94
N GLU A 273 -8.14 -11.35 -2.79
CA GLU A 273 -7.58 -12.19 -1.73
C GLU A 273 -7.37 -11.40 -0.42
N SER A 274 -7.64 -10.09 -0.42
CA SER A 274 -7.45 -9.25 0.76
C SER A 274 -8.76 -9.01 1.48
N ARG A 275 -8.79 -9.27 2.77
CA ARG A 275 -9.91 -8.99 3.66
C ARG A 275 -9.53 -7.96 4.71
N VAL A 276 -10.52 -7.32 5.27
CA VAL A 276 -10.39 -6.36 6.37
C VAL A 276 -11.16 -6.86 7.57
N VAL A 277 -10.59 -6.70 8.75
CA VAL A 277 -11.26 -6.89 10.03
C VAL A 277 -11.17 -5.61 10.85
N ARG A 278 -12.27 -5.21 11.46
CA ARG A 278 -12.35 -4.04 12.32
C ARG A 278 -13.47 -4.19 13.35
N ASN A 279 -13.37 -3.42 14.43
CA ASN A 279 -14.51 -3.19 15.31
C ASN A 279 -15.35 -2.02 14.77
N HIS A 280 -16.64 -2.28 14.53
CA HIS A 280 -17.59 -1.30 14.00
C HIS A 280 -18.12 -0.41 15.13
N ILE A 281 -17.43 0.69 15.40
CA ILE A 281 -17.87 1.71 16.35
C ILE A 281 -18.21 3.00 15.64
N SER A 282 -19.11 3.80 16.20
CA SER A 282 -19.71 4.99 15.55
C SER A 282 -18.71 6.07 15.18
N CYS A 283 -17.55 6.17 15.88
CA CYS A 283 -16.53 7.17 15.60
C CYS A 283 -15.51 6.75 14.54
N ALA A 284 -15.52 5.51 14.06
CA ALA A 284 -14.61 5.03 13.04
C ALA A 284 -15.36 4.74 11.71
N PRO A 285 -14.76 5.07 10.55
CA PRO A 285 -13.42 5.64 10.35
C PRO A 285 -13.32 7.11 10.75
N CYS A 286 -12.13 7.54 11.23
CA CYS A 286 -11.85 8.92 11.64
C CYS A 286 -11.56 9.83 10.43
N VAL A 287 -12.49 9.89 9.49
CA VAL A 287 -12.35 10.64 8.23
C VAL A 287 -12.28 12.14 8.49
N GLY A 288 -11.28 12.79 7.87
CA GLY A 288 -11.11 14.24 7.96
C GLY A 288 -10.54 14.77 9.29
N ARG A 289 -10.31 13.94 10.28
CA ARG A 289 -9.70 14.34 11.55
C ARG A 289 -8.18 14.49 11.39
N LYS A 290 -7.64 15.62 11.83
CA LYS A 290 -6.19 15.87 11.80
C LYS A 290 -5.46 15.14 12.94
N ARG A 291 -6.14 14.81 14.01
CA ARG A 291 -5.61 14.12 15.18
C ARG A 291 -6.63 13.10 15.67
N ILE A 292 -6.15 11.96 16.10
CA ILE A 292 -6.93 10.99 16.86
C ILE A 292 -6.96 11.50 18.30
N ALA A 293 -8.14 11.89 18.76
CA ALA A 293 -8.34 12.48 20.09
C ALA A 293 -8.86 11.49 21.14
N CYS A 294 -8.95 10.20 20.76
CA CYS A 294 -9.44 9.12 21.62
C CYS A 294 -8.30 8.13 21.92
N GLU A 295 -8.58 7.18 22.77
CA GLU A 295 -7.70 6.08 23.16
C GLU A 295 -7.66 4.92 22.11
N VAL A 296 -8.23 5.15 20.92
CA VAL A 296 -8.32 4.18 19.82
C VAL A 296 -9.12 2.92 20.21
N GLU A 297 -10.28 3.12 20.81
CA GLU A 297 -11.17 2.05 21.29
C GLU A 297 -11.52 1.05 20.17
N CYS A 298 -11.60 1.52 18.91
CA CYS A 298 -11.80 0.67 17.75
C CYS A 298 -10.75 -0.45 17.59
N LEU A 299 -9.54 -0.27 18.12
CA LEU A 299 -8.50 -1.29 18.16
C LEU A 299 -8.41 -1.97 19.52
N LYS A 300 -8.58 -1.22 20.61
CA LYS A 300 -8.54 -1.79 21.99
C LYS A 300 -9.63 -2.85 22.21
N GLU A 301 -10.81 -2.61 21.67
CA GLU A 301 -11.95 -3.52 21.82
C GLU A 301 -11.99 -4.64 20.77
N LEU A 302 -11.16 -4.59 19.75
CA LEU A 302 -11.06 -5.66 18.77
C LEU A 302 -10.34 -6.87 19.36
N LYS A 303 -11.08 -7.92 19.65
CA LYS A 303 -10.59 -9.12 20.32
C LYS A 303 -9.81 -10.04 19.37
N PRO A 304 -8.78 -10.76 19.86
CA PRO A 304 -8.05 -11.76 19.08
C PRO A 304 -8.94 -12.84 18.46
N GLU A 305 -9.99 -13.26 19.16
CA GLU A 305 -10.95 -14.27 18.69
C GLU A 305 -11.68 -13.79 17.44
N THR A 306 -12.06 -12.53 17.37
CA THR A 306 -12.70 -11.93 16.20
C THR A 306 -11.77 -11.96 14.99
N VAL A 307 -10.50 -11.56 15.20
CA VAL A 307 -9.48 -11.60 14.14
C VAL A 307 -9.19 -13.03 13.70
N PHE A 308 -9.14 -13.96 14.65
CA PHE A 308 -8.93 -15.38 14.37
C PHE A 308 -10.08 -16.00 13.58
N MET A 309 -11.34 -15.66 13.91
CA MET A 309 -12.50 -16.12 13.13
C MET A 309 -12.42 -15.63 11.67
N GLU A 310 -12.06 -14.38 11.44
CA GLU A 310 -11.88 -13.85 10.09
C GLU A 310 -10.68 -14.50 9.36
N PHE A 311 -9.60 -14.79 10.07
CA PHE A 311 -8.47 -15.55 9.52
C PHE A 311 -8.90 -16.94 9.07
N CYS A 312 -9.74 -17.64 9.82
CA CYS A 312 -10.24 -18.96 9.44
C CYS A 312 -11.12 -18.95 8.17
N ARG A 313 -11.59 -17.80 7.73
CA ARG A 313 -12.40 -17.64 6.51
C ARG A 313 -11.56 -17.34 5.26
N LEU A 314 -10.24 -17.14 5.38
CA LEU A 314 -9.31 -16.97 4.26
C LEU A 314 -9.05 -18.32 3.56
#